data_291e476e386519b442d2d8371b7bc7a6
#
_entry.id   291e476e386519b442d2d8371b7bc7a6
#
_cell.length_a   1.000
_cell.length_b   1.000
_cell.length_c   1.000
_cell.angle_alpha   90.00
_cell.angle_beta   90.00
_cell.angle_gamma   90.00
#
_symmetry.space_group_name_H-M   'P 1'
#
loop_
_entity.id
_entity.type
_entity.pdbx_description
1 polymer ?
#
loop_
_entity_poly.entity_id
_entity_poly.type
_entity_poly.pdbx_seq_one_letter_code
_entity_poly.pdbx_strand_id
1 'polypeptide(L)'
;MEIALSVCRFDPERDTGPFFQEYRVDVKTTQTVLDAVILAWQQDPSLSFRRSCRSAICGSCAVTINGRPALACQTLISKATADDTRIVLEPLPHFRQLKDLVVDFDPFFESLKSTVPWLILRRDYDGCMPPDVARQLENPATCILCGICGAEPAAEGWLKPAGLIKALRFSQDPRDVLGEERLKLLNVPREVLRLFVKRLPEKCPKGIQIWREDLEAPDRGEDAM
;
A
#
# COMPACT_ATOMS: atom_id res chain seq x y z
N MET A 1 23.48 18.94 -2.53
CA MET A 1 23.26 19.10 -3.98
C MET A 1 21.89 19.71 -4.21
N GLU A 2 21.80 20.64 -5.14
CA GLU A 2 20.50 21.19 -5.55
C GLU A 2 19.78 20.19 -6.46
N ILE A 3 18.49 19.96 -6.20
CA ILE A 3 17.59 19.17 -7.05
C ILE A 3 16.36 20.00 -7.43
N ALA A 4 15.75 19.68 -8.56
CA ALA A 4 14.46 20.18 -8.97
C ALA A 4 13.36 19.18 -8.58
N LEU A 5 12.45 19.60 -7.68
CA LEU A 5 11.29 18.80 -7.27
C LEU A 5 10.05 19.32 -8.03
N SER A 6 9.60 18.57 -9.02
CA SER A 6 8.41 18.88 -9.82
C SER A 6 7.20 18.20 -9.19
N VAL A 7 6.34 18.95 -8.53
CA VAL A 7 5.21 18.44 -7.76
C VAL A 7 3.89 18.69 -8.48
N CYS A 8 3.08 17.66 -8.65
CA CYS A 8 1.70 17.78 -9.09
C CYS A 8 0.88 18.54 -8.03
N ARG A 9 0.38 19.73 -8.43
CA ARG A 9 -0.44 20.60 -7.59
C ARG A 9 -1.89 20.56 -8.08
N PHE A 10 -2.80 20.63 -7.14
CA PHE A 10 -4.23 20.76 -7.40
C PHE A 10 -4.96 21.22 -6.13
N ASP A 11 -5.72 22.28 -6.24
CA ASP A 11 -6.65 22.74 -5.22
C ASP A 11 -8.06 22.76 -5.82
N PRO A 12 -9.00 21.90 -5.39
CA PRO A 12 -10.34 21.80 -5.99
C PRO A 12 -11.18 23.06 -5.84
N GLU A 13 -10.81 23.99 -4.94
CA GLU A 13 -11.51 25.26 -4.74
C GLU A 13 -10.99 26.37 -5.68
N ARG A 14 -9.83 26.18 -6.33
CA ARG A 14 -9.12 27.23 -7.08
C ARG A 14 -8.73 26.82 -8.48
N ASP A 15 -8.42 25.55 -8.69
CA ASP A 15 -7.83 25.07 -9.93
C ASP A 15 -8.86 24.36 -10.81
N THR A 16 -8.75 24.54 -12.12
CA THR A 16 -9.57 23.84 -13.11
C THR A 16 -9.04 22.42 -13.39
N GLY A 17 -7.81 22.11 -13.00
CA GLY A 17 -7.17 20.82 -13.16
C GLY A 17 -5.76 20.80 -12.58
N PRO A 18 -5.14 19.62 -12.48
CA PRO A 18 -3.78 19.47 -11.98
C PRO A 18 -2.74 20.18 -12.87
N PHE A 19 -1.71 20.75 -12.24
CA PHE A 19 -0.55 21.34 -12.90
C PHE A 19 0.73 20.98 -12.15
N PHE A 20 1.90 21.18 -12.75
CA PHE A 20 3.18 20.94 -12.08
C PHE A 20 3.83 22.25 -11.64
N GLN A 21 4.26 22.27 -10.38
CA GLN A 21 5.06 23.35 -9.80
C GLN A 21 6.45 22.83 -9.46
N GLU A 22 7.47 23.58 -9.85
CA GLU A 22 8.86 23.24 -9.55
C GLU A 22 9.34 23.94 -8.29
N TYR A 23 10.01 23.18 -7.41
CA TYR A 23 10.71 23.68 -6.22
C TYR A 23 12.18 23.29 -6.33
N ARG A 24 13.08 24.24 -6.07
CA ARG A 24 14.51 23.97 -5.96
C ARG A 24 14.88 23.82 -4.49
N VAL A 25 15.43 22.66 -4.14
CA VAL A 25 15.78 22.33 -2.76
C VAL A 25 17.19 21.78 -2.69
N ASP A 26 17.93 22.20 -1.64
CA ASP A 26 19.26 21.66 -1.37
C ASP A 26 19.17 20.48 -0.41
N VAL A 27 19.62 19.32 -0.87
CA VAL A 27 19.51 18.05 -0.15
C VAL A 27 20.83 17.26 -0.18
N LYS A 28 20.98 16.35 0.79
CA LYS A 28 22.04 15.34 0.77
C LYS A 28 21.53 14.09 0.06
N THR A 29 22.40 13.37 -0.62
CA THR A 29 22.09 12.10 -1.31
C THR A 29 21.55 11.02 -0.36
N THR A 30 21.89 11.10 0.92
CA THR A 30 21.45 10.21 2.00
C THR A 30 20.08 10.58 2.59
N GLN A 31 19.53 11.76 2.25
CA GLN A 31 18.18 12.14 2.65
C GLN A 31 17.13 11.43 1.79
N THR A 32 15.90 11.47 2.25
CA THR A 32 14.75 10.85 1.58
C THR A 32 14.00 11.87 0.70
N VAL A 33 13.22 11.35 -0.23
CA VAL A 33 12.27 12.19 -1.01
C VAL A 33 11.31 12.94 -0.10
N LEU A 34 10.89 12.33 1.04
CA LEU A 34 10.04 13.04 2.01
C LEU A 34 10.74 14.26 2.63
N ASP A 35 12.05 14.19 2.87
CA ASP A 35 12.80 15.33 3.38
C ASP A 35 12.81 16.47 2.35
N ALA A 36 12.96 16.15 1.06
CA ALA A 36 12.87 17.15 -0.01
C ALA A 36 11.46 17.77 -0.10
N VAL A 37 10.38 16.98 0.05
CA VAL A 37 9.01 17.51 0.11
C VAL A 37 8.81 18.44 1.30
N ILE A 38 9.41 18.13 2.45
CA ILE A 38 9.34 19.01 3.63
C ILE A 38 10.06 20.33 3.37
N LEU A 39 11.21 20.34 2.68
CA LEU A 39 11.91 21.56 2.30
C LEU A 39 11.09 22.39 1.29
N ALA A 40 10.45 21.75 0.32
CA ALA A 40 9.52 22.41 -0.60
C ALA A 40 8.33 23.05 0.16
N TRP A 41 7.76 22.31 1.11
CA TRP A 41 6.67 22.82 1.95
C TRP A 41 7.09 24.00 2.83
N GLN A 42 8.33 24.05 3.28
CA GLN A 42 8.85 25.22 4.02
C GLN A 42 8.93 26.48 3.14
N GLN A 43 9.15 26.32 1.82
CA GLN A 43 9.10 27.42 0.85
C GLN A 43 7.66 27.81 0.51
N ASP A 44 6.77 26.83 0.43
CA ASP A 44 5.36 27.00 0.08
C ASP A 44 4.45 26.17 1.00
N PRO A 45 3.97 26.74 2.13
CA PRO A 45 3.13 26.06 3.09
C PRO A 45 1.74 25.64 2.54
N SER A 46 1.36 26.08 1.34
CA SER A 46 0.12 25.66 0.68
C SER A 46 0.20 24.22 0.16
N LEU A 47 1.42 23.68 -0.01
CA LEU A 47 1.63 22.30 -0.49
C LEU A 47 1.07 21.26 0.48
N SER A 48 0.15 20.43 -0.01
CA SER A 48 -0.53 19.42 0.78
C SER A 48 0.03 18.03 0.51
N PHE A 49 0.45 17.34 1.57
CA PHE A 49 0.94 15.95 1.52
C PHE A 49 0.75 15.28 2.87
N ARG A 50 0.80 13.94 2.89
CA ARG A 50 0.68 13.15 4.12
C ARG A 50 2.04 12.69 4.62
N ARG A 51 2.24 12.79 5.94
CA ARG A 51 3.42 12.27 6.64
C ARG A 51 3.08 11.91 8.08
N SER A 52 3.80 10.94 8.65
CA SER A 52 3.69 10.59 10.07
C SER A 52 5.01 9.99 10.58
N CYS A 53 5.20 8.65 10.55
CA CYS A 53 6.30 7.94 11.23
C CYS A 53 7.70 8.22 10.67
N ARG A 54 7.86 8.57 9.40
CA ARG A 54 9.13 8.74 8.66
C ARG A 54 10.04 7.50 8.64
N SER A 55 9.50 6.32 8.91
CA SER A 55 10.27 5.08 9.13
C SER A 55 9.66 3.89 8.38
N ALA A 56 8.95 4.13 7.27
CA ALA A 56 8.30 3.11 6.42
C ALA A 56 7.35 2.16 7.19
N ILE A 57 6.67 2.65 8.26
CA ILE A 57 5.77 1.86 9.10
C ILE A 57 4.30 2.25 8.89
N CYS A 58 3.99 3.55 8.78
CA CYS A 58 2.59 4.01 8.74
C CYS A 58 1.97 4.05 7.33
N GLY A 59 2.76 3.99 6.27
CA GLY A 59 2.30 4.04 4.89
C GLY A 59 1.80 5.41 4.39
N SER A 60 1.62 6.41 5.27
CA SER A 60 0.92 7.67 4.93
C SER A 60 1.61 8.53 3.87
N CYS A 61 2.92 8.38 3.68
CA CYS A 61 3.71 9.14 2.70
C CYS A 61 3.80 8.46 1.32
N ALA A 62 2.87 7.54 1.02
CA ALA A 62 2.82 6.90 -0.29
C ALA A 62 2.41 7.90 -1.37
N VAL A 63 3.24 8.01 -2.41
CA VAL A 63 3.08 8.89 -3.57
C VAL A 63 3.69 8.24 -4.81
N THR A 64 3.47 8.81 -5.97
CA THR A 64 4.20 8.42 -7.20
C THR A 64 5.48 9.24 -7.30
N ILE A 65 6.63 8.57 -7.43
CA ILE A 65 7.95 9.16 -7.57
C ILE A 65 8.51 8.73 -8.93
N ASN A 66 8.74 9.67 -9.84
CA ASN A 66 9.22 9.39 -11.21
C ASN A 66 8.39 8.27 -11.89
N GLY A 67 7.05 8.37 -11.81
CA GLY A 67 6.11 7.43 -12.40
C GLY A 67 5.96 6.09 -11.64
N ARG A 68 6.63 5.91 -10.48
CA ARG A 68 6.53 4.68 -9.68
C ARG A 68 5.95 4.95 -8.30
N PRO A 69 4.83 4.30 -7.91
CA PRO A 69 4.30 4.39 -6.56
C PRO A 69 5.30 3.87 -5.52
N ALA A 70 5.60 4.69 -4.51
CA ALA A 70 6.59 4.39 -3.48
C ALA A 70 6.31 5.15 -2.18
N LEU A 71 6.99 4.77 -1.08
CA LEU A 71 6.99 5.54 0.15
C LEU A 71 8.07 6.64 0.09
N ALA A 72 7.67 7.90 0.15
CA ALA A 72 8.60 9.02 0.10
C ALA A 72 9.66 8.98 1.22
N CYS A 73 9.30 8.48 2.42
CA CYS A 73 10.22 8.35 3.55
C CYS A 73 11.22 7.17 3.44
N GLN A 74 11.05 6.28 2.46
CA GLN A 74 11.93 5.13 2.22
C GLN A 74 12.78 5.31 0.96
N THR A 75 12.37 6.21 0.08
CA THR A 75 13.07 6.46 -1.19
C THR A 75 14.18 7.48 -0.96
N LEU A 76 15.44 7.06 -1.11
CA LEU A 76 16.60 7.95 -1.00
C LEU A 76 16.69 8.87 -2.21
N ILE A 77 17.19 10.09 -1.99
CA ILE A 77 17.49 11.05 -3.07
C ILE A 77 18.44 10.42 -4.08
N SER A 78 19.50 9.73 -3.63
CA SER A 78 20.46 9.04 -4.53
C SER A 78 19.81 8.03 -5.48
N LYS A 79 18.70 7.39 -5.06
CA LYS A 79 17.94 6.48 -5.92
C LYS A 79 16.99 7.22 -6.87
N ALA A 80 16.36 8.27 -6.37
CA ALA A 80 15.38 9.04 -7.14
C ALA A 80 16.05 9.92 -8.22
N THR A 81 17.34 10.27 -8.04
CA THR A 81 18.14 11.10 -8.95
C THR A 81 19.19 10.31 -9.72
N ALA A 82 19.06 8.97 -9.81
CA ALA A 82 20.07 8.13 -10.50
C ALA A 82 20.26 8.54 -11.98
N ASP A 83 19.18 8.93 -12.64
CA ASP A 83 19.18 9.27 -14.06
C ASP A 83 19.08 10.79 -14.33
N ASP A 84 18.58 11.56 -13.35
CA ASP A 84 18.37 13.01 -13.48
C ASP A 84 18.33 13.69 -12.10
N THR A 85 18.72 14.96 -12.00
CA THR A 85 18.59 15.79 -10.79
C THR A 85 17.15 16.28 -10.55
N ARG A 86 16.23 15.98 -11.46
CA ARG A 86 14.80 16.26 -11.35
C ARG A 86 14.06 15.07 -10.78
N ILE A 87 13.21 15.32 -9.77
CA ILE A 87 12.28 14.33 -9.19
C ILE A 87 10.86 14.81 -9.47
N VAL A 88 10.05 13.95 -10.09
CA VAL A 88 8.64 14.21 -10.37
C VAL A 88 7.79 13.51 -9.30
N LEU A 89 6.89 14.26 -8.66
CA LEU A 89 5.98 13.77 -7.63
C LEU A 89 4.53 13.97 -8.05
N GLU A 90 3.77 12.87 -7.97
CA GLU A 90 2.36 12.82 -8.31
C GLU A 90 1.58 12.08 -7.20
N PRO A 91 0.25 12.31 -7.07
CA PRO A 91 -0.57 11.49 -6.19
C PRO A 91 -0.54 10.02 -6.61
N LEU A 92 -0.99 9.11 -5.74
CA LEU A 92 -1.16 7.71 -6.10
C LEU A 92 -2.19 7.57 -7.24
N PRO A 93 -1.87 6.86 -8.34
CA PRO A 93 -2.80 6.65 -9.44
C PRO A 93 -4.01 5.79 -9.02
N HIS A 94 -5.13 5.93 -9.74
CA HIS A 94 -6.40 5.24 -9.46
C HIS A 94 -7.03 5.55 -8.09
N PHE A 95 -6.57 6.62 -7.43
CA PHE A 95 -7.24 7.25 -6.31
C PHE A 95 -7.70 8.64 -6.71
N ARG A 96 -8.86 9.08 -6.21
CA ARG A 96 -9.34 10.44 -6.43
C ARG A 96 -8.41 11.42 -5.71
N GLN A 97 -7.82 12.35 -6.44
CA GLN A 97 -7.01 13.43 -5.87
C GLN A 97 -7.92 14.39 -5.09
N LEU A 98 -7.57 14.67 -3.84
CA LEU A 98 -8.26 15.63 -3.00
C LEU A 98 -7.59 17.00 -3.08
N LYS A 99 -6.27 17.02 -2.86
CA LYS A 99 -5.45 18.24 -2.97
C LYS A 99 -3.98 17.83 -3.12
N ASP A 100 -3.28 18.38 -4.09
CA ASP A 100 -1.86 18.14 -4.38
C ASP A 100 -1.52 16.63 -4.37
N LEU A 101 -0.69 16.18 -3.42
CA LEU A 101 -0.30 14.77 -3.26
C LEU A 101 -1.27 13.95 -2.38
N VAL A 102 -2.35 14.58 -1.89
CA VAL A 102 -3.32 13.94 -1.00
C VAL A 102 -4.44 13.32 -1.83
N VAL A 103 -4.70 12.04 -1.60
CA VAL A 103 -5.76 11.27 -2.27
C VAL A 103 -6.82 10.78 -1.29
N ASP A 104 -8.00 10.44 -1.82
CA ASP A 104 -9.12 9.86 -1.11
C ASP A 104 -8.89 8.37 -0.86
N PHE A 105 -8.78 7.99 0.41
CA PHE A 105 -8.63 6.61 0.84
C PHE A 105 -9.94 5.94 1.26
N ASP A 106 -11.06 6.64 1.30
CA ASP A 106 -12.33 6.07 1.77
C ASP A 106 -12.76 4.86 0.94
N PRO A 107 -12.72 4.88 -0.42
CA PRO A 107 -13.06 3.70 -1.21
C PRO A 107 -12.11 2.50 -0.97
N PHE A 108 -10.83 2.78 -0.67
CA PHE A 108 -9.87 1.75 -0.33
C PHE A 108 -10.23 1.07 1.01
N PHE A 109 -10.57 1.86 2.02
CA PHE A 109 -10.95 1.31 3.33
C PHE A 109 -12.32 0.64 3.30
N GLU A 110 -13.28 1.13 2.53
CA GLU A 110 -14.56 0.44 2.34
C GLU A 110 -14.38 -0.94 1.67
N SER A 111 -13.55 -1.01 0.63
CA SER A 111 -13.18 -2.29 0.01
C SER A 111 -12.47 -3.22 1.01
N LEU A 112 -11.63 -2.68 1.89
CA LEU A 112 -10.95 -3.46 2.92
C LEU A 112 -11.95 -4.01 3.95
N LYS A 113 -12.92 -3.21 4.40
CA LYS A 113 -13.95 -3.64 5.38
C LYS A 113 -14.74 -4.86 4.90
N SER A 114 -14.99 -4.99 3.60
CA SER A 114 -15.71 -6.15 3.05
C SER A 114 -15.01 -7.48 3.29
N THR A 115 -13.71 -7.47 3.59
CA THR A 115 -12.92 -8.67 3.90
C THR A 115 -12.90 -9.03 5.38
N VAL A 116 -13.64 -8.30 6.22
CA VAL A 116 -13.64 -8.46 7.69
C VAL A 116 -12.20 -8.47 8.24
N PRO A 117 -11.42 -7.36 8.10
CA PRO A 117 -9.96 -7.34 8.30
C PRO A 117 -9.55 -7.28 9.78
N TRP A 118 -10.26 -8.00 10.64
CA TRP A 118 -9.99 -8.13 12.08
C TRP A 118 -10.21 -9.57 12.53
N LEU A 119 -9.57 -9.94 13.63
CA LEU A 119 -9.69 -11.25 14.23
C LEU A 119 -11.08 -11.43 14.86
N ILE A 120 -11.77 -12.51 14.50
CA ILE A 120 -12.97 -12.97 15.22
C ILE A 120 -12.55 -14.17 16.06
N LEU A 121 -12.31 -13.91 17.35
CA LEU A 121 -11.69 -14.88 18.25
C LEU A 121 -12.59 -16.08 18.52
N ARG A 122 -12.03 -17.28 18.36
CA ARG A 122 -12.66 -18.54 18.79
C ARG A 122 -12.70 -18.63 20.32
N ARG A 123 -13.83 -19.08 20.87
CA ARG A 123 -14.01 -19.21 22.32
C ARG A 123 -13.25 -20.40 22.92
N ASP A 124 -13.00 -21.42 22.11
CA ASP A 124 -12.38 -22.71 22.48
C ASP A 124 -10.86 -22.74 22.26
N TYR A 125 -10.27 -21.60 21.89
CA TYR A 125 -8.83 -21.50 21.63
C TYR A 125 -8.07 -21.21 22.93
N ASP A 126 -7.04 -22.01 23.22
CA ASP A 126 -6.23 -21.92 24.46
C ASP A 126 -5.26 -20.71 24.48
N GLY A 127 -5.21 -19.95 23.40
CA GLY A 127 -4.36 -18.75 23.27
C GLY A 127 -2.94 -19.02 22.80
N CYS A 128 -2.53 -20.26 22.63
CA CYS A 128 -1.17 -20.63 22.21
C CYS A 128 -1.05 -20.64 20.67
N MET A 129 -0.19 -19.80 20.13
CA MET A 129 0.12 -19.76 18.69
C MET A 129 1.29 -20.70 18.40
N PRO A 130 1.13 -21.75 17.56
CA PRO A 130 2.25 -22.59 17.15
C PRO A 130 3.33 -21.75 16.42
N PRO A 131 4.63 -22.01 16.70
CA PRO A 131 5.72 -21.20 16.13
C PRO A 131 5.82 -21.24 14.59
N ASP A 132 5.45 -22.33 13.96
CA ASP A 132 5.38 -22.49 12.51
C ASP A 132 4.27 -21.62 11.91
N VAL A 133 3.08 -21.65 12.50
CA VAL A 133 1.96 -20.78 12.10
C VAL A 133 2.32 -19.32 12.31
N ALA A 134 2.94 -18.96 13.43
CA ALA A 134 3.38 -17.59 13.68
C ALA A 134 4.33 -17.08 12.56
N ARG A 135 5.26 -17.93 12.10
CA ARG A 135 6.15 -17.61 10.97
C ARG A 135 5.41 -17.43 9.64
N GLN A 136 4.39 -18.26 9.36
CA GLN A 136 3.56 -18.11 8.16
C GLN A 136 2.79 -16.78 8.17
N LEU A 137 2.28 -16.38 9.34
CA LEU A 137 1.53 -15.13 9.51
C LEU A 137 2.40 -13.88 9.46
N GLU A 138 3.71 -13.98 9.63
CA GLU A 138 4.62 -12.83 9.65
C GLU A 138 4.54 -12.01 8.36
N ASN A 139 4.61 -12.67 7.20
CA ASN A 139 4.59 -12.00 5.90
C ASN A 139 3.28 -11.18 5.68
N PRO A 140 2.06 -11.75 5.72
CA PRO A 140 0.84 -10.97 5.52
C PRO A 140 0.57 -9.98 6.68
N ALA A 141 1.11 -10.22 7.89
CA ALA A 141 0.98 -9.30 9.01
C ALA A 141 1.75 -7.98 8.81
N THR A 142 2.81 -7.97 7.99
CA THR A 142 3.61 -6.75 7.73
C THR A 142 2.90 -5.71 6.87
N CYS A 143 1.69 -5.98 6.35
CA CYS A 143 0.92 -5.05 5.55
C CYS A 143 0.56 -3.77 6.32
N ILE A 144 1.06 -2.63 5.84
CA ILE A 144 0.89 -1.29 6.44
C ILE A 144 -0.25 -0.48 5.81
N LEU A 145 -1.05 -1.08 4.94
CA LEU A 145 -2.21 -0.44 4.27
C LEU A 145 -1.86 0.88 3.55
N CYS A 146 -0.68 0.96 2.95
CA CYS A 146 -0.18 2.17 2.30
C CYS A 146 -0.87 2.53 0.97
N GLY A 147 -1.71 1.64 0.41
CA GLY A 147 -2.42 1.87 -0.85
C GLY A 147 -1.61 1.66 -2.13
N ILE A 148 -0.29 1.49 -2.07
CA ILE A 148 0.57 1.36 -3.28
C ILE A 148 0.12 0.21 -4.19
N CYS A 149 -0.26 -0.93 -3.64
CA CYS A 149 -0.81 -2.04 -4.42
C CYS A 149 -2.18 -1.75 -5.05
N GLY A 150 -2.92 -0.78 -4.50
CA GLY A 150 -4.18 -0.30 -5.06
C GLY A 150 -4.02 0.64 -6.26
N ALA A 151 -2.80 1.10 -6.50
CA ALA A 151 -2.42 1.92 -7.66
C ALA A 151 -2.28 1.08 -8.96
N GLU A 152 -2.72 -0.17 -8.96
CA GLU A 152 -2.70 -1.06 -10.13
C GLU A 152 -4.01 -0.97 -10.90
N PRO A 153 -4.01 -0.67 -12.22
CA PRO A 153 -5.23 -0.59 -13.04
C PRO A 153 -6.08 -1.86 -12.99
N ALA A 154 -5.43 -3.02 -12.95
CA ALA A 154 -6.10 -4.32 -12.91
C ALA A 154 -6.91 -4.58 -11.62
N ALA A 155 -6.73 -3.74 -10.60
CA ALA A 155 -7.51 -3.80 -9.37
C ALA A 155 -8.74 -2.88 -9.39
N GLU A 156 -9.01 -2.20 -10.51
CA GLU A 156 -10.16 -1.33 -10.65
C GLU A 156 -11.45 -2.16 -10.68
N GLY A 157 -12.43 -1.79 -9.85
CA GLY A 157 -13.69 -2.53 -9.72
C GLY A 157 -13.62 -3.81 -8.87
N TRP A 158 -12.43 -4.24 -8.44
CA TRP A 158 -12.24 -5.45 -7.62
C TRP A 158 -11.68 -5.14 -6.25
N LEU A 159 -11.69 -6.16 -5.37
CA LEU A 159 -11.00 -6.10 -4.09
C LEU A 159 -9.54 -5.70 -4.31
N LYS A 160 -9.07 -4.66 -3.59
CA LYS A 160 -7.67 -4.25 -3.65
C LYS A 160 -6.77 -5.34 -3.03
N PRO A 161 -5.51 -5.51 -3.52
CA PRO A 161 -4.62 -6.55 -3.01
C PRO A 161 -4.42 -6.54 -1.49
N ALA A 162 -4.50 -5.35 -0.84
CA ALA A 162 -4.44 -5.24 0.61
C ALA A 162 -5.58 -5.99 1.33
N GLY A 163 -6.78 -6.02 0.74
CA GLY A 163 -7.91 -6.80 1.27
C GLY A 163 -7.63 -8.30 1.22
N LEU A 164 -7.09 -8.79 0.09
CA LEU A 164 -6.67 -10.18 -0.03
C LEU A 164 -5.59 -10.54 1.00
N ILE A 165 -4.57 -9.69 1.18
CA ILE A 165 -3.52 -9.90 2.19
C ILE A 165 -4.12 -10.03 3.59
N LYS A 166 -5.08 -9.16 3.94
CA LYS A 166 -5.75 -9.23 5.25
C LYS A 166 -6.63 -10.46 5.39
N ALA A 167 -7.35 -10.85 4.34
CA ALA A 167 -8.12 -12.10 4.36
C ALA A 167 -7.21 -13.32 4.57
N LEU A 168 -6.10 -13.43 3.83
CA LEU A 168 -5.08 -14.47 4.01
C LEU A 168 -4.51 -14.47 5.42
N ARG A 169 -4.15 -13.29 5.96
CA ARG A 169 -3.63 -13.15 7.32
C ARG A 169 -4.54 -13.80 8.35
N PHE A 170 -5.85 -13.62 8.24
CA PHE A 170 -6.81 -14.13 9.19
C PHE A 170 -7.32 -15.53 8.84
N SER A 171 -7.32 -15.93 7.56
CA SER A 171 -7.70 -17.29 7.18
C SER A 171 -6.74 -18.35 7.71
N GLN A 172 -5.47 -17.99 7.85
CA GLN A 172 -4.40 -18.85 8.37
C GLN A 172 -4.24 -18.75 9.90
N ASP A 173 -4.94 -17.84 10.56
CA ASP A 173 -4.84 -17.64 12.01
C ASP A 173 -5.72 -18.67 12.75
N PRO A 174 -5.15 -19.61 13.54
CA PRO A 174 -5.92 -20.65 14.20
C PRO A 174 -6.87 -20.11 15.27
N ARG A 175 -6.69 -18.86 15.69
CA ARG A 175 -7.58 -18.18 16.64
C ARG A 175 -8.83 -17.62 15.97
N ASP A 176 -8.86 -17.54 14.63
CA ASP A 176 -9.99 -16.96 13.89
C ASP A 176 -11.10 -18.00 13.68
N VAL A 177 -12.35 -17.60 13.98
CA VAL A 177 -13.51 -18.50 13.86
C VAL A 177 -13.90 -18.76 12.39
N LEU A 178 -13.65 -17.81 11.50
CA LEU A 178 -14.01 -17.94 10.08
C LEU A 178 -12.98 -18.75 9.30
N GLY A 179 -11.69 -18.66 9.67
CA GLY A 179 -10.63 -19.40 8.99
C GLY A 179 -10.69 -19.22 7.47
N GLU A 180 -10.67 -20.35 6.74
CA GLU A 180 -10.68 -20.40 5.27
C GLU A 180 -11.96 -19.82 4.61
N GLU A 181 -13.08 -19.77 5.34
CA GLU A 181 -14.31 -19.16 4.83
C GLU A 181 -14.10 -17.68 4.41
N ARG A 182 -13.13 -17.00 5.00
CA ARG A 182 -12.75 -15.64 4.60
C ARG A 182 -12.35 -15.53 3.14
N LEU A 183 -11.64 -16.52 2.61
CA LEU A 183 -11.22 -16.53 1.20
C LEU A 183 -12.40 -16.76 0.27
N LYS A 184 -13.38 -17.56 0.67
CA LYS A 184 -14.61 -17.76 -0.08
C LYS A 184 -15.46 -16.49 -0.18
N LEU A 185 -15.45 -15.65 0.87
CA LEU A 185 -16.17 -14.38 0.89
C LEU A 185 -15.60 -13.33 -0.08
N LEU A 186 -14.35 -13.47 -0.54
CA LEU A 186 -13.71 -12.46 -1.38
C LEU A 186 -14.35 -12.32 -2.76
N ASN A 187 -14.96 -13.38 -3.29
CA ASN A 187 -15.59 -13.42 -4.61
C ASN A 187 -14.74 -12.77 -5.74
N VAL A 188 -13.42 -13.03 -5.71
CA VAL A 188 -12.46 -12.46 -6.67
C VAL A 188 -12.16 -13.52 -7.74
N PRO A 189 -12.24 -13.18 -9.05
CA PRO A 189 -11.89 -14.12 -10.11
C PRO A 189 -10.46 -14.62 -10.00
N ARG A 190 -10.24 -15.90 -10.35
CA ARG A 190 -8.91 -16.54 -10.26
C ARG A 190 -7.85 -15.81 -11.10
N GLU A 191 -8.23 -15.22 -12.21
CA GLU A 191 -7.34 -14.44 -13.08
C GLU A 191 -6.82 -13.19 -12.37
N VAL A 192 -7.69 -12.50 -11.62
CA VAL A 192 -7.33 -11.32 -10.81
C VAL A 192 -6.42 -11.72 -9.66
N LEU A 193 -6.72 -12.84 -8.98
CA LEU A 193 -5.85 -13.38 -7.92
C LEU A 193 -4.45 -13.71 -8.45
N ARG A 194 -4.35 -14.38 -9.61
CA ARG A 194 -3.06 -14.68 -10.26
C ARG A 194 -2.25 -13.43 -10.60
N LEU A 195 -2.94 -12.38 -11.02
CA LEU A 195 -2.31 -11.09 -11.32
C LEU A 195 -1.74 -10.45 -10.04
N PHE A 196 -2.48 -10.51 -8.92
CA PHE A 196 -2.01 -10.00 -7.64
C PHE A 196 -0.77 -10.77 -7.14
N VAL A 197 -0.79 -12.09 -7.20
CA VAL A 197 0.36 -12.95 -6.85
C VAL A 197 1.61 -12.53 -7.63
N LYS A 198 1.48 -12.30 -8.94
CA LYS A 198 2.62 -11.97 -9.81
C LYS A 198 3.17 -10.55 -9.56
N ARG A 199 2.30 -9.56 -9.35
CA ARG A 199 2.69 -8.13 -9.36
C ARG A 199 2.93 -7.53 -7.99
N LEU A 200 2.32 -8.09 -6.94
CA LEU A 200 2.42 -7.54 -5.60
C LEU A 200 3.88 -7.47 -5.08
N PRO A 201 4.71 -8.52 -5.22
CA PRO A 201 6.08 -8.50 -4.68
C PRO A 201 6.95 -7.37 -5.23
N GLU A 202 6.76 -7.03 -6.50
CA GLU A 202 7.54 -6.00 -7.20
C GLU A 202 7.20 -4.58 -6.72
N LYS A 203 5.98 -4.38 -6.23
CA LYS A 203 5.44 -3.06 -5.87
C LYS A 203 5.32 -2.84 -4.38
N CYS A 204 5.24 -3.91 -3.58
CA CYS A 204 5.01 -3.78 -2.15
C CYS A 204 6.26 -3.26 -1.42
N PRO A 205 6.22 -2.10 -0.73
CA PRO A 205 7.36 -1.56 0.00
C PRO A 205 7.77 -2.40 1.19
N LYS A 206 6.93 -3.38 1.59
CA LYS A 206 7.20 -4.36 2.66
C LYS A 206 7.64 -5.71 2.12
N GLY A 207 7.72 -5.87 0.79
CA GLY A 207 8.13 -7.12 0.16
C GLY A 207 7.14 -8.28 0.37
N ILE A 208 5.86 -7.97 0.62
CA ILE A 208 4.84 -9.01 0.83
C ILE A 208 4.70 -9.85 -0.44
N GLN A 209 4.76 -11.17 -0.24
CA GLN A 209 4.51 -12.18 -1.27
C GLN A 209 3.24 -12.94 -0.94
N ILE A 210 2.46 -13.26 -1.96
CA ILE A 210 1.33 -14.17 -1.89
C ILE A 210 1.72 -15.35 -2.76
N TRP A 211 1.74 -16.54 -2.18
CA TRP A 211 2.05 -17.76 -2.92
C TRP A 211 0.77 -18.34 -3.52
N ARG A 212 0.89 -19.08 -4.61
CA ARG A 212 -0.25 -19.73 -5.26
C ARG A 212 -0.95 -20.70 -4.33
N GLU A 213 -0.17 -21.40 -3.52
CA GLU A 213 -0.62 -22.36 -2.52
C GLU A 213 -1.47 -21.71 -1.40
N ASP A 214 -1.23 -20.43 -1.11
CA ASP A 214 -2.03 -19.66 -0.14
C ASP A 214 -3.48 -19.41 -0.63
N LEU A 215 -3.73 -19.53 -1.94
CA LEU A 215 -5.02 -19.28 -2.57
C LEU A 215 -5.76 -20.55 -2.95
N GLU A 216 -5.08 -21.69 -2.94
CA GLU A 216 -5.64 -23.02 -3.15
C GLU A 216 -5.92 -23.58 -1.75
N ALA A 217 -7.17 -23.43 -1.26
CA ALA A 217 -7.57 -24.15 -0.05
C ALA A 217 -7.23 -25.64 -0.22
N PRO A 218 -6.63 -26.31 0.76
CA PRO A 218 -6.44 -27.74 0.68
C PRO A 218 -7.83 -28.36 0.47
N ASP A 219 -7.94 -29.17 -0.58
CA ASP A 219 -9.12 -29.98 -0.86
C ASP A 219 -9.23 -30.98 0.30
N ARG A 220 -9.83 -30.54 1.40
CA ARG A 220 -10.18 -31.46 2.50
C ARG A 220 -11.34 -32.26 1.97
N GLY A 221 -10.98 -33.43 1.44
CA GLY A 221 -11.94 -34.42 0.99
C GLY A 221 -13.12 -34.52 1.95
N GLU A 222 -14.30 -34.61 1.38
CA GLU A 222 -15.58 -34.86 2.06
C GLU A 222 -15.60 -36.26 2.76
N ASP A 223 -14.55 -36.64 3.45
CA ASP A 223 -14.45 -37.88 4.21
C ASP A 223 -14.19 -37.61 5.68
N ALA A 224 -15.25 -37.17 6.37
CA ALA A 224 -15.41 -37.40 7.80
C ALA A 224 -16.90 -37.18 8.17
N MET A 225 -17.73 -38.18 7.81
CA MET A 225 -18.92 -38.46 8.59
C MET A 225 -18.54 -39.44 9.71
#